data_efb50ea78ab8d9f91bfe0209bc67f0d6
#
_entry.id   efb50ea78ab8d9f91bfe0209bc67f0d6
#
_cell.length_a   1.000
_cell.length_b   1.000
_cell.length_c   1.000
_cell.angle_alpha   90.00
_cell.angle_beta   90.00
_cell.angle_gamma   90.00
#
_symmetry.space_group_name_H-M   'P 1'
#
loop_
_entity.id
_entity.type
_entity.pdbx_description
1 polymer ?
#
loop_
_entity_poly.entity_id
_entity_poly.type
_entity_poly.pdbx_seq_one_letter_code
_entity_poly.pdbx_strand_id
1 'polypeptide(L)'
;GTYDDSFSLTVQAVGGTLGPMIPPSIPLILFGMVASCSVGSLFAATIVPGLIVCLAYCLCGYAILKKRNMGTRHYVRPERKPGEKNVFLDAIWALLTPVIILGGIYSGIFSPTESAAVACVYALIVGTCIYKELTLKKIYNALFNAMKGSVAVMFLCTCATFFGWLLTYLGTTNQIINFLTETISSKLALFLIIDLIVLIAGMFVDGGTIILIVGPLVCPAAAALGISMIHLGVVFCIGIAVGNITPPFGACLFVANSLDKSIKVEKLF
;
A
#
# COMPACT_ATOMS: atom_id res chain seq x y z
N GLY A 1 7.16 -17.26 -22.65
CA GLY A 1 8.03 -17.01 -21.49
C GLY A 1 8.53 -18.28 -20.81
N THR A 2 9.41 -18.10 -19.87
CA THR A 2 10.00 -19.19 -19.05
C THR A 2 9.03 -19.70 -18.00
N TYR A 3 8.04 -18.91 -17.66
CA TYR A 3 7.02 -19.19 -16.65
C TYR A 3 5.63 -19.25 -17.29
N ASP A 4 4.71 -19.92 -16.62
CA ASP A 4 3.30 -19.87 -16.96
C ASP A 4 2.75 -18.43 -16.75
N ASP A 5 1.94 -17.95 -17.69
CA ASP A 5 1.43 -16.58 -17.65
C ASP A 5 0.53 -16.36 -16.43
N SER A 6 -0.23 -17.38 -15.99
CA SER A 6 -1.03 -17.29 -14.76
C SER A 6 -0.15 -17.14 -13.52
N PHE A 7 0.96 -17.88 -13.42
CA PHE A 7 1.91 -17.74 -12.32
C PHE A 7 2.56 -16.34 -12.31
N SER A 8 2.95 -15.84 -13.49
CA SER A 8 3.55 -14.51 -13.63
C SER A 8 2.60 -13.40 -13.17
N LEU A 9 1.32 -13.48 -13.55
CA LEU A 9 0.29 -12.55 -13.11
C LEU A 9 0.01 -12.65 -11.59
N THR A 10 -0.02 -13.89 -11.07
CA THR A 10 -0.19 -14.10 -9.61
C THR A 10 0.96 -13.47 -8.83
N VAL A 11 2.21 -13.67 -9.25
CA VAL A 11 3.38 -13.04 -8.61
C VAL A 11 3.29 -11.52 -8.67
N GLN A 12 2.83 -10.97 -9.79
CA GLN A 12 2.62 -9.52 -9.95
C GLN A 12 1.54 -9.00 -8.99
N ALA A 13 0.40 -9.71 -8.87
CA ALA A 13 -0.68 -9.35 -7.96
C ALA A 13 -0.22 -9.39 -6.50
N VAL A 14 0.43 -10.48 -6.10
CA VAL A 14 0.97 -10.67 -4.74
C VAL A 14 2.04 -9.62 -4.43
N GLY A 15 2.95 -9.34 -5.39
CA GLY A 15 3.95 -8.28 -5.24
C GLY A 15 3.33 -6.90 -5.02
N GLY A 16 2.20 -6.62 -5.68
CA GLY A 16 1.44 -5.37 -5.52
C GLY A 16 0.95 -5.13 -4.09
N THR A 17 0.66 -6.19 -3.32
CA THR A 17 0.18 -6.05 -1.93
C THR A 17 1.25 -5.58 -0.94
N LEU A 18 2.52 -5.63 -1.32
CA LEU A 18 3.60 -5.07 -0.50
C LEU A 18 3.59 -3.54 -0.49
N GLY A 19 3.00 -2.89 -1.51
CA GLY A 19 2.92 -1.43 -1.61
C GLY A 19 2.23 -0.75 -0.42
N PRO A 20 1.09 -1.22 0.06
CA PRO A 20 0.47 -0.71 1.29
C PRO A 20 1.31 -0.88 2.55
N MET A 21 2.22 -1.85 2.60
CA MET A 21 2.99 -2.20 3.79
C MET A 21 4.38 -1.56 3.82
N ILE A 22 5.04 -1.49 2.66
CA ILE A 22 6.44 -0.99 2.59
C ILE A 22 6.41 0.51 2.32
N PRO A 23 7.02 1.34 3.20
CA PRO A 23 7.05 2.78 3.03
C PRO A 23 7.85 3.24 1.79
N PRO A 24 7.48 4.37 1.19
CA PRO A 24 6.35 5.26 1.52
C PRO A 24 5.00 4.69 1.04
N SER A 25 3.98 4.72 1.90
CA SER A 25 2.67 4.08 1.67
C SER A 25 1.52 5.05 1.90
N ILE A 26 0.62 5.18 0.92
CA ILE A 26 -0.58 6.02 1.02
C ILE A 26 -1.53 5.53 2.13
N PRO A 27 -1.87 4.23 2.23
CA PRO A 27 -2.67 3.72 3.34
C PRO A 27 -2.13 4.07 4.72
N LEU A 28 -0.82 3.98 4.94
CA LEU A 28 -0.21 4.36 6.22
C LEU A 28 -0.34 5.85 6.52
N ILE A 29 -0.25 6.72 5.50
CA ILE A 29 -0.48 8.16 5.66
C ILE A 29 -1.94 8.43 6.03
N LEU A 30 -2.89 7.81 5.33
CA LEU A 30 -4.32 7.95 5.62
C LEU A 30 -4.66 7.43 7.02
N PHE A 31 -4.09 6.29 7.42
CA PHE A 31 -4.28 5.76 8.77
C PHE A 31 -3.71 6.72 9.82
N GLY A 32 -2.53 7.28 9.60
CA GLY A 32 -1.91 8.26 10.49
C GLY A 32 -2.79 9.50 10.69
N MET A 33 -3.48 9.97 9.61
CA MET A 33 -4.43 11.07 9.68
C MET A 33 -5.66 10.70 10.51
N VAL A 34 -6.27 9.55 10.25
CA VAL A 34 -7.50 9.08 10.94
C VAL A 34 -7.22 8.79 12.41
N ALA A 35 -6.12 8.11 12.72
CA ALA A 35 -5.73 7.73 14.06
C ALA A 35 -4.97 8.82 14.83
N SER A 36 -4.71 9.98 14.19
CA SER A 36 -3.94 11.10 14.76
C SER A 36 -2.60 10.66 15.34
N CYS A 37 -1.88 9.76 14.65
CA CYS A 37 -0.59 9.25 15.07
C CYS A 37 0.53 9.57 14.07
N SER A 38 1.78 9.44 14.52
CA SER A 38 2.96 9.77 13.71
C SER A 38 3.10 8.84 12.49
N VAL A 39 3.05 9.41 11.28
CA VAL A 39 3.26 8.68 10.02
C VAL A 39 4.68 8.12 9.94
N GLY A 40 5.69 8.85 10.42
CA GLY A 40 7.07 8.36 10.47
C GLY A 40 7.21 7.12 11.36
N SER A 41 6.54 7.11 12.51
CA SER A 41 6.51 5.94 13.41
C SER A 41 5.77 4.76 12.78
N LEU A 42 4.67 5.00 12.05
CA LEU A 42 3.96 3.97 11.28
C LEU A 42 4.86 3.37 10.19
N PHE A 43 5.55 4.22 9.46
CA PHE A 43 6.50 3.79 8.43
C PHE A 43 7.60 2.91 9.02
N ALA A 44 8.20 3.31 10.14
CA ALA A 44 9.24 2.52 10.81
C ALA A 44 8.70 1.17 11.31
N ALA A 45 7.50 1.15 11.88
CA ALA A 45 6.88 -0.05 12.42
C ALA A 45 6.52 -1.09 11.35
N THR A 46 6.22 -0.67 10.12
CA THR A 46 5.81 -1.59 9.04
C THR A 46 6.97 -2.18 8.24
N ILE A 47 8.20 -1.67 8.38
CA ILE A 47 9.36 -2.20 7.64
C ILE A 47 9.58 -3.68 7.96
N VAL A 48 9.66 -4.04 9.23
CA VAL A 48 9.94 -5.41 9.66
C VAL A 48 8.83 -6.38 9.25
N PRO A 49 7.54 -6.13 9.55
CA PRO A 49 6.44 -6.95 9.06
C PRO A 49 6.40 -7.04 7.54
N GLY A 50 6.61 -5.93 6.82
CA GLY A 50 6.65 -5.93 5.35
C GLY A 50 7.75 -6.80 4.77
N LEU A 51 8.95 -6.78 5.36
CA LEU A 51 10.06 -7.64 4.97
C LEU A 51 9.78 -9.12 5.25
N ILE A 52 9.13 -9.44 6.38
CA ILE A 52 8.72 -10.82 6.72
C ILE A 52 7.73 -11.34 5.68
N VAL A 53 6.72 -10.55 5.33
CA VAL A 53 5.72 -10.92 4.31
C VAL A 53 6.37 -11.06 2.94
N CYS A 54 7.26 -10.15 2.56
CA CYS A 54 8.02 -10.24 1.32
C CYS A 54 8.84 -11.54 1.24
N LEU A 55 9.55 -11.87 2.32
CA LEU A 55 10.32 -13.11 2.40
C LEU A 55 9.41 -14.34 2.32
N ALA A 56 8.26 -14.34 2.99
CA ALA A 56 7.28 -15.40 2.91
C ALA A 56 6.78 -15.60 1.47
N TYR A 57 6.47 -14.53 0.75
CA TYR A 57 6.07 -14.58 -0.65
C TYR A 57 7.17 -15.15 -1.55
N CYS A 58 8.42 -14.72 -1.35
CA CYS A 58 9.57 -15.28 -2.08
C CYS A 58 9.74 -16.76 -1.84
N LEU A 59 9.65 -17.21 -0.59
CA LEU A 59 9.77 -18.63 -0.22
C LEU A 59 8.63 -19.47 -0.80
N CYS A 60 7.39 -19.00 -0.70
CA CYS A 60 6.24 -19.67 -1.30
C CYS A 60 6.35 -19.73 -2.82
N GLY A 61 6.72 -18.63 -3.48
CA GLY A 61 6.94 -18.60 -4.92
C GLY A 61 8.03 -19.57 -5.36
N TYR A 62 9.16 -19.60 -4.65
CA TYR A 62 10.24 -20.56 -4.90
C TYR A 62 9.79 -22.02 -4.74
N ALA A 63 9.04 -22.33 -3.67
CA ALA A 63 8.51 -23.66 -3.43
C ALA A 63 7.57 -24.13 -4.55
N ILE A 64 6.68 -23.24 -5.03
CA ILE A 64 5.77 -23.49 -6.15
C ILE A 64 6.57 -23.76 -7.45
N LEU A 65 7.56 -22.92 -7.75
CA LEU A 65 8.41 -23.06 -8.93
C LEU A 65 9.14 -24.41 -8.93
N LYS A 66 9.70 -24.78 -7.78
CA LYS A 66 10.39 -26.06 -7.61
C LYS A 66 9.44 -27.25 -7.77
N LYS A 67 8.24 -27.17 -7.18
CA LYS A 67 7.23 -28.24 -7.25
C LYS A 67 6.68 -28.43 -8.67
N ARG A 68 6.51 -27.34 -9.41
CA ARG A 68 5.97 -27.37 -10.78
C ARG A 68 7.04 -27.51 -11.86
N ASN A 69 8.32 -27.65 -11.50
CA ASN A 69 9.47 -27.69 -12.43
C ASN A 69 9.46 -26.52 -13.44
N MET A 70 9.00 -25.35 -13.01
CA MET A 70 9.00 -24.15 -13.83
C MET A 70 10.38 -23.48 -13.80
N GLY A 71 10.71 -22.70 -14.84
CA GLY A 71 11.97 -21.95 -14.90
C GLY A 71 13.19 -22.73 -15.39
N THR A 72 13.01 -23.98 -15.85
CA THR A 72 14.09 -24.81 -16.43
C THR A 72 14.44 -24.44 -17.87
N ARG A 73 13.66 -23.56 -18.52
CA ARG A 73 13.97 -23.09 -19.86
C ARG A 73 15.11 -22.07 -19.80
N HIS A 74 16.13 -22.27 -20.60
CA HIS A 74 17.25 -21.35 -20.71
C HIS A 74 16.77 -19.93 -21.05
N TYR A 75 16.92 -19.01 -20.10
CA TYR A 75 16.76 -17.58 -20.36
C TYR A 75 17.94 -17.12 -21.21
N VAL A 76 17.70 -16.91 -22.50
CA VAL A 76 18.66 -16.25 -23.37
C VAL A 76 18.65 -14.77 -22.99
N ARG A 77 19.70 -14.34 -22.30
CA ARG A 77 19.87 -12.93 -21.96
C ARG A 77 19.99 -12.15 -23.27
N PRO A 78 19.12 -11.15 -23.52
CA PRO A 78 19.25 -10.34 -24.71
C PRO A 78 20.65 -9.72 -24.72
N GLU A 79 21.34 -9.85 -25.86
CA GLU A 79 22.66 -9.23 -26.04
C GLU A 79 22.54 -7.72 -25.88
N ARG A 80 23.38 -7.13 -25.04
CA ARG A 80 23.44 -5.66 -24.88
C ARG A 80 23.84 -5.05 -26.24
N LYS A 81 23.06 -4.12 -26.69
CA LYS A 81 23.42 -3.33 -27.88
C LYS A 81 24.65 -2.47 -27.56
N PRO A 82 25.62 -2.39 -28.49
CA PRO A 82 26.78 -1.49 -28.32
C PRO A 82 26.30 -0.06 -28.10
N GLY A 83 26.66 0.58 -26.98
CA GLY A 83 26.23 1.92 -26.61
C GLY A 83 25.07 1.99 -25.59
N GLU A 84 24.52 0.87 -25.18
CA GLU A 84 23.48 0.83 -24.15
C GLU A 84 24.08 1.20 -22.78
N LYS A 85 23.58 2.29 -22.20
CA LYS A 85 24.00 2.75 -20.87
C LYS A 85 23.73 1.66 -19.82
N ASN A 86 24.52 1.64 -18.76
CA ASN A 86 24.28 0.74 -17.65
C ASN A 86 22.91 1.05 -17.03
N VAL A 87 21.94 0.15 -17.22
CA VAL A 87 20.57 0.27 -16.70
C VAL A 87 20.56 0.62 -15.20
N PHE A 88 21.52 0.08 -14.44
CA PHE A 88 21.66 0.38 -13.02
C PHE A 88 22.09 1.83 -12.75
N LEU A 89 23.02 2.37 -13.55
CA LEU A 89 23.46 3.78 -13.42
C LEU A 89 22.38 4.76 -13.85
N ASP A 90 21.57 4.39 -14.86
CA ASP A 90 20.42 5.20 -15.26
C ASP A 90 19.30 5.16 -14.22
N ALA A 91 19.08 4.01 -13.56
CA ALA A 91 18.05 3.86 -12.55
C ALA A 91 18.40 4.52 -11.19
N ILE A 92 19.68 4.81 -10.92
CA ILE A 92 20.11 5.30 -9.60
C ILE A 92 19.40 6.60 -9.20
N TRP A 93 19.19 7.49 -10.15
CA TRP A 93 18.50 8.76 -9.91
C TRP A 93 17.03 8.55 -9.52
N ALA A 94 16.36 7.60 -10.14
CA ALA A 94 14.99 7.24 -9.77
C ALA A 94 14.95 6.56 -8.40
N LEU A 95 15.92 5.68 -8.09
CA LEU A 95 16.00 4.97 -6.81
C LEU A 95 16.34 5.90 -5.63
N LEU A 96 16.91 7.06 -5.87
CA LEU A 96 17.12 8.07 -4.82
C LEU A 96 15.84 8.73 -4.34
N THR A 97 14.74 8.70 -5.11
CA THR A 97 13.47 9.31 -4.70
C THR A 97 12.93 8.73 -3.38
N PRO A 98 12.76 7.40 -3.21
CA PRO A 98 12.37 6.83 -1.93
C PRO A 98 13.36 7.15 -0.80
N VAL A 99 14.66 7.20 -1.09
CA VAL A 99 15.69 7.52 -0.10
C VAL A 99 15.55 8.97 0.38
N ILE A 100 15.24 9.91 -0.51
CA ILE A 100 15.00 11.32 -0.15
C ILE A 100 13.76 11.43 0.73
N ILE A 101 12.65 10.76 0.37
CA ILE A 101 11.41 10.80 1.14
C ILE A 101 11.62 10.23 2.55
N LEU A 102 12.10 8.99 2.62
CA LEU A 102 12.27 8.31 3.90
C LEU A 102 13.39 8.91 4.75
N GLY A 103 14.49 9.29 4.11
CA GLY A 103 15.59 9.96 4.80
C GLY A 103 15.16 11.30 5.41
N GLY A 104 14.36 12.09 4.69
CA GLY A 104 13.81 13.35 5.20
C GLY A 104 12.88 13.16 6.39
N ILE A 105 12.01 12.15 6.33
CA ILE A 105 11.05 11.83 7.40
C ILE A 105 11.76 11.24 8.62
N TYR A 106 12.65 10.27 8.45
CA TYR A 106 13.32 9.60 9.57
C TYR A 106 14.38 10.44 10.26
N SER A 107 15.00 11.38 9.54
CA SER A 107 15.90 12.37 10.16
C SER A 107 15.14 13.41 10.99
N GLY A 108 13.81 13.49 10.87
CA GLY A 108 13.00 14.51 11.52
C GLY A 108 13.13 15.91 10.91
N ILE A 109 13.86 16.05 9.79
CA ILE A 109 14.06 17.33 9.10
C ILE A 109 12.77 17.76 8.39
N PHE A 110 12.06 16.81 7.79
CA PHE A 110 10.84 17.06 7.01
C PHE A 110 9.65 16.27 7.56
N SER A 111 8.50 16.91 7.56
CA SER A 111 7.21 16.23 7.65
C SER A 111 6.97 15.37 6.39
N PRO A 112 6.06 14.38 6.42
CA PRO A 112 5.71 13.60 5.23
C PRO A 112 5.29 14.45 4.03
N THR A 113 4.59 15.56 4.27
CA THR A 113 4.13 16.49 3.23
C THR A 113 5.29 17.27 2.61
N GLU A 114 6.22 17.75 3.44
CA GLU A 114 7.42 18.44 2.97
C GLU A 114 8.34 17.51 2.20
N SER A 115 8.52 16.27 2.68
CA SER A 115 9.30 15.24 1.97
C SER A 115 8.70 14.93 0.60
N ALA A 116 7.38 14.89 0.47
CA ALA A 116 6.70 14.70 -0.80
C ALA A 116 6.95 15.90 -1.75
N ALA A 117 6.89 17.13 -1.23
CA ALA A 117 7.18 18.33 -2.02
C ALA A 117 8.65 18.34 -2.54
N VAL A 118 9.59 17.99 -1.67
CA VAL A 118 11.03 17.86 -2.04
C VAL A 118 11.20 16.78 -3.11
N ALA A 119 10.54 15.63 -2.97
CA ALA A 119 10.59 14.55 -3.95
C ALA A 119 10.00 14.96 -5.31
N CYS A 120 8.93 15.77 -5.34
CA CYS A 120 8.37 16.32 -6.57
C CYS A 120 9.37 17.25 -7.27
N VAL A 121 10.01 18.16 -6.53
CA VAL A 121 11.03 19.05 -7.08
C VAL A 121 12.22 18.24 -7.61
N TYR A 122 12.68 17.25 -6.84
CA TYR A 122 13.74 16.35 -7.26
C TYR A 122 13.37 15.61 -8.57
N ALA A 123 12.18 15.03 -8.65
CA ALA A 123 11.71 14.32 -9.83
C ALA A 123 11.63 15.24 -11.08
N LEU A 124 11.21 16.50 -10.90
CA LEU A 124 11.23 17.50 -11.97
C LEU A 124 12.65 17.79 -12.45
N ILE A 125 13.61 17.98 -11.54
CA ILE A 125 15.02 18.24 -11.89
C ILE A 125 15.61 17.03 -12.62
N VAL A 126 15.44 15.82 -12.11
CA VAL A 126 15.95 14.59 -12.72
C VAL A 126 15.33 14.35 -14.10
N GLY A 127 14.02 14.50 -14.22
CA GLY A 127 13.30 14.25 -15.46
C GLY A 127 13.59 15.29 -16.56
N THR A 128 13.85 16.55 -16.19
CA THR A 128 14.17 17.62 -17.14
C THR A 128 15.66 17.69 -17.48
N CYS A 129 16.55 17.61 -16.47
CA CYS A 129 17.98 17.87 -16.65
C CYS A 129 18.77 16.59 -16.95
N ILE A 130 18.44 15.47 -16.28
CA ILE A 130 19.20 14.22 -16.39
C ILE A 130 18.63 13.32 -17.50
N TYR A 131 17.36 12.96 -17.40
CA TYR A 131 16.72 12.11 -18.40
C TYR A 131 16.28 12.87 -19.64
N LYS A 132 16.07 14.19 -19.52
CA LYS A 132 15.63 15.07 -20.63
C LYS A 132 14.36 14.59 -21.34
N GLU A 133 13.50 13.88 -20.60
CA GLU A 133 12.25 13.32 -21.12
C GLU A 133 11.04 14.19 -20.82
N LEU A 134 11.13 15.09 -19.82
CA LEU A 134 10.05 15.97 -19.42
C LEU A 134 10.01 17.24 -20.29
N THR A 135 8.93 17.37 -21.05
CA THR A 135 8.57 18.60 -21.73
C THR A 135 7.49 19.35 -20.93
N LEU A 136 7.34 20.66 -21.16
CA LEU A 136 6.29 21.47 -20.51
C LEU A 136 4.90 20.85 -20.64
N LYS A 137 4.58 20.29 -21.82
CA LYS A 137 3.30 19.61 -22.07
C LYS A 137 3.15 18.34 -21.20
N LYS A 138 4.22 17.56 -21.03
CA LYS A 138 4.22 16.37 -20.16
C LYS A 138 4.06 16.75 -18.70
N ILE A 139 4.74 17.82 -18.25
CA ILE A 139 4.62 18.36 -16.88
C ILE A 139 3.17 18.82 -16.63
N TYR A 140 2.59 19.60 -17.55
CA TYR A 140 1.20 20.03 -17.42
C TYR A 140 0.22 18.85 -17.31
N ASN A 141 0.37 17.85 -18.19
CA ASN A 141 -0.47 16.65 -18.16
C ASN A 141 -0.28 15.85 -16.86
N ALA A 142 0.96 15.73 -16.36
CA ALA A 142 1.24 15.05 -15.11
C ALA A 142 0.59 15.77 -13.91
N LEU A 143 0.71 17.11 -13.85
CA LEU A 143 0.07 17.93 -12.82
C LEU A 143 -1.47 17.83 -12.89
N PHE A 144 -2.04 17.86 -14.09
CA PHE A 144 -3.48 17.74 -14.27
C PHE A 144 -4.01 16.38 -13.83
N ASN A 145 -3.29 15.30 -14.15
CA ASN A 145 -3.64 13.95 -13.71
C ASN A 145 -3.47 13.77 -12.19
N ALA A 146 -2.39 14.32 -11.62
CA ALA A 146 -2.18 14.33 -10.17
C ALA A 146 -3.29 15.08 -9.45
N MET A 147 -3.72 16.25 -9.97
CA MET A 147 -4.83 17.02 -9.42
C MET A 147 -6.14 16.21 -9.42
N LYS A 148 -6.46 15.52 -10.51
CA LYS A 148 -7.66 14.66 -10.57
C LYS A 148 -7.65 13.55 -9.52
N GLY A 149 -6.51 12.88 -9.34
CA GLY A 149 -6.34 11.87 -8.31
C GLY A 149 -6.46 12.46 -6.90
N SER A 150 -5.81 13.59 -6.65
CA SER A 150 -5.86 14.27 -5.34
C SER A 150 -7.26 14.72 -4.96
N VAL A 151 -8.04 15.25 -5.92
CA VAL A 151 -9.43 15.67 -5.67
C VAL A 151 -10.29 14.51 -5.21
N ALA A 152 -10.16 13.34 -5.84
CA ALA A 152 -10.91 12.14 -5.45
C ALA A 152 -10.58 11.72 -4.01
N VAL A 153 -9.29 11.67 -3.67
CA VAL A 153 -8.84 11.30 -2.31
C VAL A 153 -9.30 12.35 -1.28
N MET A 154 -9.16 13.64 -1.58
CA MET A 154 -9.61 14.73 -0.68
C MET A 154 -11.11 14.69 -0.45
N PHE A 155 -11.90 14.41 -1.48
CA PHE A 155 -13.36 14.26 -1.35
C PHE A 155 -13.71 13.09 -0.43
N LEU A 156 -13.06 11.94 -0.61
CA LEU A 156 -13.24 10.78 0.27
C LEU A 156 -12.86 11.10 1.72
N CYS A 157 -11.71 11.76 1.94
CA CYS A 157 -11.29 12.19 3.28
C CYS A 157 -12.32 13.13 3.93
N THR A 158 -12.89 14.07 3.17
CA THR A 158 -13.91 14.99 3.67
C THR A 158 -15.17 14.23 4.09
N CYS A 159 -15.66 13.32 3.24
CA CYS A 159 -16.81 12.48 3.56
C CYS A 159 -16.56 11.62 4.80
N ALA A 160 -15.37 11.04 4.91
CA ALA A 160 -14.98 10.20 6.05
C ALA A 160 -14.90 11.01 7.36
N THR A 161 -14.35 12.22 7.31
CA THR A 161 -14.29 13.12 8.47
C THR A 161 -15.71 13.52 8.92
N PHE A 162 -16.58 13.84 7.98
CA PHE A 162 -17.99 14.14 8.28
C PHE A 162 -18.71 12.91 8.87
N PHE A 163 -18.48 11.73 8.31
CA PHE A 163 -19.04 10.49 8.84
C PHE A 163 -18.56 10.21 10.27
N GLY A 164 -17.27 10.33 10.54
CA GLY A 164 -16.71 10.16 11.89
C GLY A 164 -17.29 11.16 12.90
N TRP A 165 -17.46 12.43 12.48
CA TRP A 165 -18.13 13.44 13.30
C TRP A 165 -19.58 13.09 13.60
N LEU A 166 -20.33 12.63 12.59
CA LEU A 166 -21.72 12.21 12.73
C LEU A 166 -21.88 11.05 13.70
N LEU A 167 -21.02 10.04 13.62
CA LEU A 167 -21.00 8.90 14.54
C LEU A 167 -20.76 9.33 15.99
N THR A 168 -19.86 10.29 16.18
CA THR A 168 -19.58 10.87 17.50
C THR A 168 -20.77 11.66 18.02
N TYR A 169 -21.38 12.48 17.16
CA TYR A 169 -22.57 13.29 17.49
C TYR A 169 -23.78 12.41 17.89
N LEU A 170 -24.01 11.33 17.18
CA LEU A 170 -25.07 10.37 17.48
C LEU A 170 -24.78 9.47 18.69
N GLY A 171 -23.60 9.59 19.30
CA GLY A 171 -23.21 8.74 20.42
C GLY A 171 -22.92 7.29 20.05
N THR A 172 -22.93 6.95 18.76
CA THR A 172 -22.68 5.60 18.24
C THR A 172 -21.27 5.10 18.61
N THR A 173 -20.31 6.01 18.61
CA THR A 173 -18.92 5.71 19.03
C THR A 173 -18.89 5.14 20.45
N ASN A 174 -19.61 5.77 21.40
CA ASN A 174 -19.69 5.29 22.78
C ASN A 174 -20.41 3.96 22.88
N GLN A 175 -21.45 3.73 22.11
CA GLN A 175 -22.14 2.44 22.07
C GLN A 175 -21.24 1.32 21.58
N ILE A 176 -20.46 1.58 20.52
CA ILE A 176 -19.48 0.63 20.00
C ILE A 176 -18.38 0.36 21.03
N ILE A 177 -17.85 1.40 21.68
CA ILE A 177 -16.85 1.24 22.75
C ILE A 177 -17.39 0.37 23.86
N ASN A 178 -18.57 0.69 24.38
CA ASN A 178 -19.19 -0.09 25.47
C ASN A 178 -19.42 -1.54 25.06
N PHE A 179 -20.02 -1.76 23.88
CA PHE A 179 -20.24 -3.12 23.38
C PHE A 179 -18.94 -3.91 23.23
N LEU A 180 -17.88 -3.29 22.70
CA LEU A 180 -16.58 -3.94 22.53
C LEU A 180 -15.90 -4.20 23.86
N THR A 181 -15.94 -3.26 24.83
CA THR A 181 -15.32 -3.42 26.14
C THR A 181 -16.06 -4.42 27.02
N GLU A 182 -17.38 -4.50 26.92
CA GLU A 182 -18.20 -5.48 27.67
C GLU A 182 -18.11 -6.90 27.06
N THR A 183 -18.02 -6.99 25.72
CA THR A 183 -18.03 -8.27 25.02
C THR A 183 -16.62 -8.85 24.85
N ILE A 184 -15.61 -8.00 24.70
CA ILE A 184 -14.24 -8.40 24.37
C ILE A 184 -13.29 -8.05 25.53
N SER A 185 -13.00 -9.05 26.35
CA SER A 185 -12.07 -8.91 27.47
C SER A 185 -10.58 -8.99 27.05
N SER A 186 -10.29 -9.44 25.84
CA SER A 186 -8.94 -9.69 25.34
C SER A 186 -8.55 -8.75 24.20
N LYS A 187 -7.40 -8.08 24.34
CA LYS A 187 -6.82 -7.27 23.25
C LYS A 187 -6.61 -8.09 21.97
N LEU A 188 -6.21 -9.36 22.11
CA LEU A 188 -6.02 -10.25 20.97
C LEU A 188 -7.31 -10.52 20.22
N ALA A 189 -8.42 -10.74 20.94
CA ALA A 189 -9.73 -10.96 20.32
C ALA A 189 -10.18 -9.72 19.55
N LEU A 190 -9.94 -8.52 20.07
CA LEU A 190 -10.25 -7.28 19.35
C LEU A 190 -9.42 -7.16 18.06
N PHE A 191 -8.12 -7.43 18.10
CA PHE A 191 -7.28 -7.41 16.90
C PHE A 191 -7.77 -8.39 15.84
N LEU A 192 -8.13 -9.62 16.23
CA LEU A 192 -8.63 -10.63 15.30
C LEU A 192 -9.96 -10.22 14.66
N ILE A 193 -10.85 -9.59 15.42
CA ILE A 193 -12.14 -9.09 14.91
C ILE A 193 -11.90 -7.94 13.92
N ILE A 194 -11.03 -6.99 14.28
CA ILE A 194 -10.67 -5.87 13.41
C ILE A 194 -10.03 -6.39 12.11
N ASP A 195 -9.07 -7.30 12.22
CA ASP A 195 -8.38 -7.87 11.07
C ASP A 195 -9.36 -8.62 10.16
N LEU A 196 -10.29 -9.37 10.73
CA LEU A 196 -11.35 -10.05 9.98
C LEU A 196 -12.26 -9.05 9.24
N ILE A 197 -12.66 -7.95 9.90
CA ILE A 197 -13.49 -6.90 9.27
C ILE A 197 -12.71 -6.25 8.11
N VAL A 198 -11.45 -5.90 8.34
CA VAL A 198 -10.59 -5.26 7.34
C VAL A 198 -10.31 -6.21 6.18
N LEU A 199 -10.09 -7.50 6.45
CA LEU A 199 -9.89 -8.53 5.44
C LEU A 199 -11.14 -8.69 4.56
N ILE A 200 -12.32 -8.85 5.17
CA ILE A 200 -13.58 -8.97 4.43
C ILE A 200 -13.85 -7.70 3.62
N ALA A 201 -13.67 -6.51 4.21
CA ALA A 201 -13.83 -5.26 3.49
C ALA A 201 -12.82 -5.14 2.33
N GLY A 202 -11.57 -5.58 2.53
CA GLY A 202 -10.50 -5.58 1.54
C GLY A 202 -10.76 -6.47 0.32
N MET A 203 -11.63 -7.46 0.46
CA MET A 203 -12.09 -8.26 -0.68
C MET A 203 -12.91 -7.45 -1.69
N PHE A 204 -13.57 -6.36 -1.25
CA PHE A 204 -14.53 -5.61 -2.05
C PHE A 204 -14.11 -4.18 -2.34
N VAL A 205 -13.32 -3.57 -1.46
CA VAL A 205 -13.05 -2.13 -1.44
C VAL A 205 -11.54 -1.87 -1.35
N ASP A 206 -11.13 -0.76 -1.94
CA ASP A 206 -9.73 -0.29 -1.85
C ASP A 206 -9.31 0.04 -0.41
N GLY A 207 -8.05 -0.22 -0.11
CA GLY A 207 -7.50 -0.08 1.24
C GLY A 207 -7.58 1.33 1.82
N GLY A 208 -7.45 2.36 0.99
CA GLY A 208 -7.62 3.75 1.43
C GLY A 208 -9.04 4.02 1.92
N THR A 209 -10.03 3.55 1.18
CA THR A 209 -11.45 3.67 1.55
C THR A 209 -11.79 2.91 2.82
N ILE A 210 -11.22 1.73 3.01
CA ILE A 210 -11.41 0.94 4.25
C ILE A 210 -10.90 1.72 5.46
N ILE A 211 -9.71 2.29 5.38
CA ILE A 211 -9.14 3.09 6.46
C ILE A 211 -10.04 4.28 6.81
N LEU A 212 -10.57 4.96 5.80
CA LEU A 212 -11.40 6.14 5.99
C LEU A 212 -12.78 5.81 6.57
N ILE A 213 -13.34 4.63 6.31
CA ILE A 213 -14.66 4.20 6.81
C ILE A 213 -14.53 3.47 8.16
N VAL A 214 -13.65 2.48 8.23
CA VAL A 214 -13.52 1.62 9.42
C VAL A 214 -12.66 2.28 10.50
N GLY A 215 -11.66 3.06 10.11
CA GLY A 215 -10.75 3.72 11.04
C GLY A 215 -11.46 4.58 12.10
N PRO A 216 -12.35 5.52 11.74
CA PRO A 216 -13.09 6.33 12.71
C PRO A 216 -13.94 5.54 13.70
N LEU A 217 -14.38 4.34 13.32
CA LEU A 217 -15.15 3.45 14.19
C LEU A 217 -14.26 2.70 15.17
N VAL A 218 -13.11 2.23 14.71
CA VAL A 218 -12.27 1.28 15.44
C VAL A 218 -11.20 1.98 16.27
N CYS A 219 -10.61 3.08 15.78
CA CYS A 219 -9.55 3.77 16.50
C CYS A 219 -9.95 4.24 17.91
N PRO A 220 -11.14 4.86 18.13
CA PRO A 220 -11.57 5.25 19.47
C PRO A 220 -11.73 4.05 20.41
N ALA A 221 -12.30 2.95 19.92
CA ALA A 221 -12.48 1.72 20.69
C ALA A 221 -11.14 1.08 21.08
N ALA A 222 -10.20 1.02 20.14
CA ALA A 222 -8.86 0.51 20.38
C ALA A 222 -8.09 1.40 21.38
N ALA A 223 -8.25 2.73 21.31
CA ALA A 223 -7.65 3.66 22.25
C ALA A 223 -8.20 3.46 23.67
N ALA A 224 -9.51 3.27 23.82
CA ALA A 224 -10.17 2.99 25.11
C ALA A 224 -9.62 1.73 25.78
N LEU A 225 -9.25 0.72 25.01
CA LEU A 225 -8.62 -0.52 25.47
C LEU A 225 -7.09 -0.42 25.65
N GLY A 226 -6.52 0.78 25.48
CA GLY A 226 -5.09 1.03 25.61
C GLY A 226 -4.24 0.31 24.54
N ILE A 227 -4.76 0.20 23.32
CA ILE A 227 -4.05 -0.34 22.16
C ILE A 227 -3.28 0.80 21.50
N SER A 228 -2.01 0.54 21.18
CA SER A 228 -1.20 1.51 20.40
C SER A 228 -1.75 1.69 18.99
N MET A 229 -1.99 2.94 18.58
CA MET A 229 -2.46 3.27 17.25
C MET A 229 -1.45 2.85 16.17
N ILE A 230 -0.15 2.86 16.48
CA ILE A 230 0.88 2.38 15.56
C ILE A 230 0.73 0.88 15.31
N HIS A 231 0.53 0.10 16.37
CA HIS A 231 0.30 -1.35 16.23
C HIS A 231 -0.99 -1.64 15.45
N LEU A 232 -2.06 -0.92 15.76
CA LEU A 232 -3.33 -1.02 15.02
C LEU A 232 -3.15 -0.72 13.54
N GLY A 233 -2.39 0.33 13.19
CA GLY A 233 -2.11 0.69 11.80
C GLY A 233 -1.34 -0.39 11.04
N VAL A 234 -0.39 -1.05 11.68
CA VAL A 234 0.33 -2.19 11.10
C VAL A 234 -0.65 -3.33 10.79
N VAL A 235 -1.52 -3.70 11.76
CA VAL A 235 -2.54 -4.75 11.57
C VAL A 235 -3.49 -4.39 10.44
N PHE A 236 -3.99 -3.15 10.39
CA PHE A 236 -4.83 -2.67 9.28
C PHE A 236 -4.17 -2.85 7.92
N CYS A 237 -2.89 -2.46 7.78
CA CYS A 237 -2.20 -2.57 6.51
C CYS A 237 -1.95 -4.01 6.09
N ILE A 238 -1.71 -4.92 7.05
CA ILE A 238 -1.59 -6.36 6.76
C ILE A 238 -2.94 -6.92 6.31
N GLY A 239 -4.02 -6.63 7.03
CA GLY A 239 -5.38 -7.06 6.67
C GLY A 239 -5.78 -6.56 5.28
N ILE A 240 -5.51 -5.29 4.95
CA ILE A 240 -5.74 -4.71 3.62
C ILE A 240 -4.91 -5.45 2.56
N ALA A 241 -3.63 -5.71 2.83
CA ALA A 241 -2.75 -6.40 1.88
C ALA A 241 -3.28 -7.79 1.54
N VAL A 242 -3.72 -8.55 2.55
CA VAL A 242 -4.32 -9.88 2.36
C VAL A 242 -5.68 -9.77 1.67
N GLY A 243 -6.53 -8.81 2.05
CA GLY A 243 -7.84 -8.59 1.41
C GLY A 243 -7.71 -8.28 -0.08
N ASN A 244 -6.72 -7.48 -0.48
CA ASN A 244 -6.48 -7.07 -1.88
C ASN A 244 -6.09 -8.22 -2.83
N ILE A 245 -5.69 -9.38 -2.31
CA ILE A 245 -5.44 -10.61 -3.11
C ILE A 245 -6.48 -11.69 -2.86
N THR A 246 -7.48 -11.40 -2.03
CA THR A 246 -8.49 -12.41 -1.67
C THR A 246 -9.75 -12.24 -2.54
N PRO A 247 -10.29 -13.34 -3.14
CA PRO A 247 -11.55 -13.29 -3.87
C PRO A 247 -12.70 -12.79 -2.98
N PRO A 248 -13.79 -12.20 -3.53
CA PRO A 248 -14.20 -12.25 -4.94
C PRO A 248 -13.65 -11.14 -5.82
N PHE A 249 -13.20 -10.00 -5.26
CA PHE A 249 -12.78 -8.87 -6.08
C PHE A 249 -11.27 -8.69 -6.08
N GLY A 250 -10.62 -8.57 -4.92
CA GLY A 250 -9.18 -8.44 -4.77
C GLY A 250 -8.55 -7.41 -5.71
N ALA A 251 -8.42 -6.15 -5.28
CA ALA A 251 -7.99 -5.04 -6.15
C ALA A 251 -6.69 -5.35 -6.92
N CYS A 252 -5.71 -5.98 -6.26
CA CYS A 252 -4.43 -6.33 -6.91
C CYS A 252 -4.60 -7.44 -7.96
N LEU A 253 -5.51 -8.40 -7.74
CA LEU A 253 -5.82 -9.45 -8.71
C LEU A 253 -6.47 -8.87 -9.95
N PHE A 254 -7.40 -7.94 -9.76
CA PHE A 254 -8.09 -7.28 -10.87
C PHE A 254 -7.15 -6.44 -11.74
N VAL A 255 -6.24 -5.71 -11.09
CA VAL A 255 -5.21 -4.93 -11.79
C VAL A 255 -4.26 -5.86 -12.53
N ALA A 256 -3.78 -6.93 -11.91
CA ALA A 256 -2.91 -7.90 -12.58
C ALA A 256 -3.61 -8.57 -13.78
N ASN A 257 -4.89 -8.96 -13.63
CA ASN A 257 -5.68 -9.54 -14.72
C ASN A 257 -5.92 -8.56 -15.89
N SER A 258 -5.88 -7.25 -15.62
CA SER A 258 -6.00 -6.24 -16.69
C SER A 258 -4.80 -6.22 -17.65
N LEU A 259 -3.66 -6.77 -17.25
CA LEU A 259 -2.45 -6.88 -18.07
C LEU A 259 -2.59 -7.96 -19.15
N ASP A 260 -3.30 -9.04 -18.84
CA ASP A 260 -3.63 -10.09 -19.82
C ASP A 260 -5.06 -10.60 -19.59
N LYS A 261 -5.98 -10.10 -20.40
CA LYS A 261 -7.41 -10.45 -20.37
C LYS A 261 -7.73 -11.85 -20.90
N SER A 262 -6.76 -12.56 -21.47
CA SER A 262 -6.94 -13.92 -21.97
C SER A 262 -7.03 -14.94 -20.83
N ILE A 263 -6.54 -14.58 -19.64
CA ILE A 263 -6.50 -15.43 -18.46
C ILE A 263 -7.70 -15.11 -17.57
N LYS A 264 -8.50 -16.10 -17.29
CA LYS A 264 -9.62 -15.94 -16.33
C LYS A 264 -9.08 -15.71 -14.92
N VAL A 265 -9.68 -14.76 -14.18
CA VAL A 265 -9.29 -14.39 -12.81
C VAL A 265 -9.26 -15.62 -11.88
N GLU A 266 -10.16 -16.58 -12.09
CA GLU A 266 -10.24 -17.84 -11.31
C GLU A 266 -8.97 -18.73 -11.43
N LYS A 267 -8.13 -18.50 -12.44
CA LYS A 267 -6.84 -19.22 -12.61
C LYS A 267 -5.69 -18.56 -11.85
N LEU A 268 -5.93 -17.42 -11.24
CA LEU A 268 -4.93 -16.69 -10.44
C LEU A 268 -4.95 -17.09 -8.95
N PHE A 269 -5.91 -17.92 -8.58
CA PHE A 269 -6.09 -18.45 -7.22
C PHE A 269 -5.39 -19.77 -7.00
#